data_e668b833e10fa80b1a542a0dd7f79f62
#
_entry.id   e668b833e10fa80b1a542a0dd7f79f62
#
_cell.length_a   1.000
_cell.length_b   1.000
_cell.length_c   1.000
_cell.angle_alpha   90.00
_cell.angle_beta   90.00
_cell.angle_gamma   90.00
#
_symmetry.space_group_name_H-M   'P 1'
#
loop_
_entity.id
_entity.type
_entity.pdbx_description
1 polymer ?
#
loop_
_entity_poly.entity_id
_entity_poly.type
_entity_poly.pdbx_seq_one_letter_code
_entity_poly.pdbx_strand_id
1 'polypeptide(L)'
;MKKNDFKSKCKINKIGVTSDTLTGRGGMNLFVKYLSSVEIYPLLEDLFGNIRRNKKGLPVWNIFKQIFCWFYDGTSRHLNSHDQLKRDEGYASVIENSKEEMASSHQIKRFYKSFSWVCGGSFRKILRKMFIWRLRLEKPDVIDLTLDTMVMDNDEAHKRYGVQPTYKKVKGFQPLHAIWKGKIVDAVFRGGKKHSNYGNTVVNMMRELVQVIRKE
;
A
#
# COMPACT_ATOMS: atom_id res chain seq x y z
N MET A 1 -43.84 -24.41 -14.65
CA MET A 1 -42.52 -23.81 -14.32
C MET A 1 -41.43 -24.78 -14.74
N LYS A 2 -40.68 -24.47 -15.81
CA LYS A 2 -39.53 -25.30 -16.24
C LYS A 2 -38.41 -25.11 -15.21
N LYS A 3 -37.98 -26.17 -14.51
CA LYS A 3 -36.81 -26.19 -13.69
C LYS A 3 -35.61 -25.80 -14.57
N ASN A 4 -35.04 -24.62 -14.35
CA ASN A 4 -33.84 -24.20 -15.03
C ASN A 4 -32.71 -25.18 -14.73
N ASP A 5 -32.24 -25.82 -15.76
CA ASP A 5 -31.16 -26.81 -15.73
C ASP A 5 -29.83 -26.09 -15.58
N PHE A 6 -29.63 -25.47 -14.42
CA PHE A 6 -28.37 -24.79 -14.07
C PHE A 6 -27.16 -25.76 -14.02
N LYS A 7 -27.47 -27.07 -13.88
CA LYS A 7 -26.42 -28.11 -13.78
C LYS A 7 -25.71 -28.39 -15.11
N SER A 8 -26.31 -28.06 -16.27
CA SER A 8 -25.68 -28.35 -17.56
C SER A 8 -24.62 -27.33 -17.99
N LYS A 9 -24.68 -26.11 -17.47
CA LYS A 9 -23.76 -25.01 -17.87
C LYS A 9 -22.40 -25.00 -17.17
N CYS A 10 -22.23 -25.76 -16.09
CA CYS A 10 -21.03 -25.80 -15.29
C CYS A 10 -20.26 -27.12 -15.38
N LYS A 11 -20.49 -27.91 -16.42
CA LYS A 11 -19.76 -29.19 -16.59
C LYS A 11 -18.36 -28.92 -17.13
N ILE A 12 -17.37 -29.47 -16.45
CA ILE A 12 -16.00 -29.52 -16.97
C ILE A 12 -16.02 -30.56 -18.10
N ASN A 13 -15.83 -30.10 -19.33
CA ASN A 13 -15.86 -30.95 -20.51
C ASN A 13 -14.52 -31.59 -20.85
N LYS A 14 -13.42 -30.97 -20.40
CA LYS A 14 -12.06 -31.45 -20.67
C LYS A 14 -11.12 -31.00 -19.55
N ILE A 15 -10.28 -31.92 -19.11
CA ILE A 15 -9.14 -31.66 -18.24
C ILE A 15 -7.91 -32.03 -19.04
N GLY A 16 -6.91 -31.16 -19.07
CA GLY A 16 -5.64 -31.38 -19.74
C GLY A 16 -4.48 -30.93 -18.86
N VAL A 17 -3.30 -31.39 -19.19
CA VAL A 17 -2.04 -30.93 -18.59
C VAL A 17 -1.37 -29.99 -19.59
N THR A 18 -0.85 -28.86 -19.12
CA THR A 18 -0.03 -27.93 -19.91
C THR A 18 1.29 -27.71 -19.24
N SER A 19 2.32 -27.45 -20.04
CA SER A 19 3.63 -26.97 -19.58
C SER A 19 3.69 -25.45 -19.44
N ASP A 20 2.60 -24.75 -19.80
CA ASP A 20 2.55 -23.29 -19.68
C ASP A 20 2.54 -22.85 -18.21
N THR A 21 3.17 -21.73 -17.96
CA THR A 21 3.13 -21.10 -16.65
C THR A 21 1.77 -20.44 -16.42
N LEU A 22 0.97 -21.00 -15.53
CA LEU A 22 -0.37 -20.53 -15.22
C LEU A 22 -0.40 -19.80 -13.89
N THR A 23 -1.26 -18.79 -13.79
CA THR A 23 -1.54 -18.09 -12.53
C THR A 23 -3.02 -17.73 -12.41
N GLY A 24 -3.58 -17.92 -11.22
CA GLY A 24 -4.92 -17.43 -10.88
C GLY A 24 -5.00 -15.92 -10.63
N ARG A 25 -3.88 -15.19 -10.72
CA ARG A 25 -3.75 -13.77 -10.36
C ARG A 25 -3.68 -12.85 -11.58
N GLY A 26 -4.26 -13.24 -12.71
CA GLY A 26 -4.21 -12.46 -13.95
C GLY A 26 -4.63 -10.99 -13.82
N GLY A 27 -5.61 -10.69 -12.96
CA GLY A 27 -6.03 -9.31 -12.64
C GLY A 27 -4.95 -8.43 -12.02
N MET A 28 -3.89 -9.02 -11.45
CA MET A 28 -2.77 -8.27 -10.87
C MET A 28 -2.02 -7.41 -11.91
N ASN A 29 -1.99 -7.86 -13.16
CA ASN A 29 -1.38 -7.09 -14.24
C ASN A 29 -2.04 -5.71 -14.42
N LEU A 30 -3.37 -5.63 -14.30
CA LEU A 30 -4.09 -4.34 -14.36
C LEU A 30 -3.65 -3.40 -13.23
N PHE A 31 -3.43 -3.94 -12.04
CA PHE A 31 -2.94 -3.15 -10.91
C PHE A 31 -1.51 -2.64 -11.15
N VAL A 32 -0.62 -3.48 -11.69
CA VAL A 32 0.75 -3.08 -12.05
C VAL A 32 0.74 -2.00 -13.13
N LYS A 33 -0.10 -2.14 -14.17
CA LYS A 33 -0.28 -1.11 -15.21
C LYS A 33 -0.81 0.19 -14.62
N TYR A 34 -1.76 0.13 -13.69
CA TYR A 34 -2.23 1.32 -12.97
C TYR A 34 -1.08 2.00 -12.22
N LEU A 35 -0.28 1.26 -11.44
CA LEU A 35 0.87 1.82 -10.72
C LEU A 35 1.87 2.51 -11.68
N SER A 36 2.08 1.94 -12.85
CA SER A 36 2.93 2.53 -13.89
C SER A 36 2.31 3.81 -14.46
N SER A 37 1.01 3.81 -14.77
CA SER A 37 0.31 4.95 -15.38
C SER A 37 0.22 6.18 -14.46
N VAL A 38 0.25 5.98 -13.15
CA VAL A 38 0.30 7.08 -12.16
C VAL A 38 1.74 7.50 -11.81
N GLU A 39 2.73 6.95 -12.51
CA GLU A 39 4.16 7.28 -12.36
C GLU A 39 4.68 7.14 -10.91
N ILE A 40 4.16 6.14 -10.18
CA ILE A 40 4.54 5.98 -8.76
C ILE A 40 5.98 5.50 -8.61
N TYR A 41 6.50 4.71 -9.55
CA TYR A 41 7.83 4.10 -9.43
C TYR A 41 8.97 5.11 -9.46
N PRO A 42 9.02 6.09 -10.39
CA PRO A 42 10.01 7.17 -10.33
C PRO A 42 9.93 7.97 -9.04
N LEU A 43 8.73 8.24 -8.55
CA LEU A 43 8.52 8.96 -7.30
C LEU A 43 9.06 8.17 -6.08
N LEU A 44 8.86 6.85 -6.05
CA LEU A 44 9.37 5.99 -4.99
C LEU A 44 10.91 5.94 -5.01
N GLU A 45 11.51 5.88 -6.19
CA GLU A 45 12.96 5.89 -6.32
C GLU A 45 13.56 7.25 -5.90
N ASP A 46 12.95 8.36 -6.28
CA ASP A 46 13.35 9.71 -5.87
C ASP A 46 13.30 9.88 -4.34
N LEU A 47 12.21 9.47 -3.72
CA LEU A 47 11.98 9.65 -2.28
C LEU A 47 12.74 8.65 -1.39
N PHE A 48 12.99 7.44 -1.87
CA PHE A 48 13.50 6.33 -1.07
C PHE A 48 14.71 5.61 -1.66
N GLY A 49 15.18 5.95 -2.86
CA GLY A 49 16.30 5.27 -3.51
C GLY A 49 17.58 5.21 -2.65
N ASN A 50 17.76 6.20 -1.78
CA ASN A 50 18.89 6.29 -0.85
C ASN A 50 18.63 5.76 0.57
N ILE A 51 17.45 5.13 0.83
CA ILE A 51 17.09 4.64 2.18
C ILE A 51 18.02 3.52 2.66
N ARG A 52 18.65 2.79 1.75
CA ARG A 52 19.59 1.72 2.05
C ARG A 52 21.04 2.20 1.87
N ARG A 53 21.89 1.85 2.80
CA ARG A 53 23.34 2.12 2.68
C ARG A 53 23.97 1.41 1.49
N ASN A 54 23.56 0.17 1.27
CA ASN A 54 24.07 -0.67 0.17
C ASN A 54 23.06 -0.64 -0.99
N LYS A 55 23.50 -0.11 -2.12
CA LYS A 55 22.71 -0.05 -3.36
C LYS A 55 22.69 -1.36 -4.16
N LYS A 56 23.44 -2.39 -3.70
CA LYS A 56 23.40 -3.72 -4.33
C LYS A 56 22.03 -4.40 -4.11
N GLY A 57 21.56 -5.13 -5.08
CA GLY A 57 20.30 -5.87 -5.05
C GLY A 57 19.17 -5.13 -5.78
N LEU A 58 17.94 -5.52 -5.51
CA LEU A 58 16.76 -5.03 -6.22
C LEU A 58 16.59 -3.51 -6.04
N PRO A 59 16.19 -2.77 -7.09
CA PRO A 59 15.83 -1.36 -6.98
C PRO A 59 14.74 -1.14 -5.92
N VAL A 60 14.74 0.02 -5.29
CA VAL A 60 13.79 0.33 -4.21
C VAL A 60 12.35 0.31 -4.73
N TRP A 61 12.11 0.90 -5.91
CA TRP A 61 10.78 0.91 -6.52
C TRP A 61 10.26 -0.52 -6.82
N ASN A 62 11.16 -1.47 -7.17
CA ASN A 62 10.75 -2.85 -7.44
C ASN A 62 10.33 -3.56 -6.14
N ILE A 63 11.03 -3.31 -5.02
CA ILE A 63 10.63 -3.84 -3.72
C ILE A 63 9.25 -3.27 -3.31
N PHE A 64 9.00 -1.99 -3.52
CA PHE A 64 7.68 -1.39 -3.28
C PHE A 64 6.61 -2.00 -4.18
N LYS A 65 6.89 -2.21 -5.47
CA LYS A 65 5.95 -2.89 -6.40
C LYS A 65 5.51 -4.23 -5.83
N GLN A 66 6.46 -5.07 -5.40
CA GLN A 66 6.17 -6.38 -4.83
C GLN A 66 5.36 -6.29 -3.53
N ILE A 67 5.66 -5.32 -2.67
CA ILE A 67 4.90 -5.07 -1.44
C ILE A 67 3.47 -4.62 -1.77
N PHE A 68 3.28 -3.71 -2.73
CA PHE A 68 1.95 -3.25 -3.13
C PHE A 68 1.13 -4.38 -3.76
N CYS A 69 1.74 -5.18 -4.62
CA CYS A 69 1.10 -6.35 -5.21
C CYS A 69 0.71 -7.38 -4.13
N TRP A 70 1.57 -7.60 -3.14
CA TRP A 70 1.27 -8.49 -2.02
C TRP A 70 0.11 -7.98 -1.16
N PHE A 71 0.04 -6.67 -0.87
CA PHE A 71 -1.12 -6.08 -0.18
C PHE A 71 -2.39 -6.17 -1.02
N TYR A 72 -2.30 -5.95 -2.32
CA TYR A 72 -3.45 -6.03 -3.23
C TYR A 72 -3.95 -7.46 -3.39
N ASP A 73 -3.06 -8.45 -3.46
CA ASP A 73 -3.40 -9.88 -3.49
C ASP A 73 -4.14 -10.32 -2.22
N GLY A 74 -3.74 -9.82 -1.05
CA GLY A 74 -4.43 -10.03 0.22
C GLY A 74 -4.51 -11.48 0.71
N THR A 75 -3.90 -12.44 0.03
CA THR A 75 -3.99 -13.89 0.35
C THR A 75 -3.24 -14.25 1.62
N SER A 76 -2.26 -13.46 2.03
CA SER A 76 -1.52 -13.71 3.26
C SER A 76 -1.12 -12.41 3.96
N ARG A 77 -1.19 -12.42 5.29
CA ARG A 77 -0.70 -11.32 6.15
C ARG A 77 0.74 -11.52 6.62
N HIS A 78 1.34 -12.68 6.34
CA HIS A 78 2.67 -13.04 6.82
C HIS A 78 3.73 -12.76 5.76
N LEU A 79 4.79 -12.06 6.13
CA LEU A 79 5.89 -11.75 5.22
C LEU A 79 6.57 -13.01 4.64
N ASN A 80 6.45 -14.16 5.30
CA ASN A 80 6.99 -15.43 4.80
C ASN A 80 6.35 -15.86 3.47
N SER A 81 5.15 -15.35 3.13
CA SER A 81 4.53 -15.61 1.82
C SER A 81 5.35 -15.10 0.65
N HIS A 82 6.22 -14.09 0.85
CA HIS A 82 7.15 -13.65 -0.18
C HIS A 82 8.10 -14.76 -0.67
N ASP A 83 8.43 -15.73 0.19
CA ASP A 83 9.27 -16.87 -0.23
C ASP A 83 8.50 -17.85 -1.13
N GLN A 84 7.17 -17.94 -0.98
CA GLN A 84 6.30 -18.70 -1.88
C GLN A 84 6.12 -17.95 -3.20
N LEU A 85 5.79 -16.65 -3.13
CA LEU A 85 5.64 -15.79 -4.32
C LEU A 85 6.92 -15.72 -5.16
N LYS A 86 8.09 -15.76 -4.53
CA LYS A 86 9.39 -15.84 -5.23
C LYS A 86 9.56 -17.11 -6.06
N ARG A 87 8.93 -18.22 -5.65
CA ARG A 87 9.00 -19.51 -6.37
C ARG A 87 7.93 -19.64 -7.45
N ASP A 88 6.93 -18.76 -7.43
CA ASP A 88 5.80 -18.74 -8.35
C ASP A 88 6.18 -17.90 -9.59
N GLU A 89 6.58 -18.58 -10.67
CA GLU A 89 6.95 -17.93 -11.93
C GLU A 89 5.76 -17.24 -12.59
N GLY A 90 4.56 -17.80 -12.44
CA GLY A 90 3.33 -17.17 -12.92
C GLY A 90 3.04 -15.85 -12.23
N TYR A 91 3.23 -15.80 -10.90
CA TYR A 91 3.10 -14.56 -10.16
C TYR A 91 4.16 -13.53 -10.56
N ALA A 92 5.42 -13.95 -10.68
CA ALA A 92 6.50 -13.06 -11.10
C ALA A 92 6.19 -12.43 -12.48
N SER A 93 5.78 -13.25 -13.45
CA SER A 93 5.42 -12.77 -14.79
C SER A 93 4.26 -11.78 -14.79
N VAL A 94 3.22 -12.02 -13.99
CA VAL A 94 2.03 -11.13 -13.90
C VAL A 94 2.38 -9.77 -13.31
N ILE A 95 3.35 -9.70 -12.40
CA ILE A 95 3.84 -8.43 -11.86
C ILE A 95 5.01 -7.85 -12.65
N GLU A 96 5.29 -8.38 -13.85
CA GLU A 96 6.37 -7.93 -14.73
C GLU A 96 7.75 -7.96 -14.06
N ASN A 97 8.07 -9.09 -13.41
CA ASN A 97 9.37 -9.39 -12.83
C ASN A 97 9.90 -10.71 -13.38
N SER A 98 11.23 -10.83 -13.46
CA SER A 98 11.87 -12.13 -13.56
C SER A 98 11.93 -12.81 -12.18
N LYS A 99 12.21 -14.11 -12.15
CA LYS A 99 12.36 -14.88 -10.91
C LYS A 99 13.49 -14.36 -10.02
N GLU A 100 14.56 -13.89 -10.62
CA GLU A 100 15.74 -13.30 -9.97
C GLU A 100 15.42 -11.96 -9.31
N GLU A 101 14.46 -11.23 -9.88
CA GLU A 101 13.98 -9.95 -9.37
C GLU A 101 12.94 -10.09 -8.24
N MET A 102 12.58 -11.30 -7.88
CA MET A 102 11.65 -11.53 -6.78
C MET A 102 12.37 -11.49 -5.42
N ALA A 103 11.85 -10.64 -4.54
CA ALA A 103 12.38 -10.48 -3.19
C ALA A 103 11.95 -11.63 -2.27
N SER A 104 12.90 -12.13 -1.46
CA SER A 104 12.59 -13.06 -0.37
C SER A 104 11.99 -12.32 0.84
N SER A 105 11.32 -13.06 1.72
CA SER A 105 10.80 -12.55 2.99
C SER A 105 11.89 -11.84 3.82
N HIS A 106 13.11 -12.36 3.79
CA HIS A 106 14.25 -11.77 4.48
C HIS A 106 14.69 -10.42 3.87
N GLN A 107 14.64 -10.28 2.54
CA GLN A 107 14.91 -9.00 1.87
C GLN A 107 13.84 -7.97 2.22
N ILE A 108 12.58 -8.35 2.21
CA ILE A 108 11.47 -7.47 2.63
C ILE A 108 11.61 -7.04 4.10
N LYS A 109 11.91 -7.97 5.01
CA LYS A 109 12.15 -7.64 6.43
C LYS A 109 13.31 -6.65 6.60
N ARG A 110 14.42 -6.82 5.88
CA ARG A 110 15.55 -5.88 5.89
C ARG A 110 15.15 -4.53 5.31
N PHE A 111 14.37 -4.53 4.25
CA PHE A 111 13.86 -3.30 3.66
C PHE A 111 13.00 -2.51 4.64
N TYR A 112 12.05 -3.13 5.33
CA TYR A 112 11.28 -2.46 6.38
C TYR A 112 12.15 -1.89 7.50
N LYS A 113 13.24 -2.56 7.87
CA LYS A 113 14.18 -2.05 8.88
C LYS A 113 14.98 -0.83 8.42
N SER A 114 15.00 -0.52 7.14
CA SER A 114 15.70 0.67 6.62
C SER A 114 14.91 1.97 6.85
N PHE A 115 13.61 1.87 7.16
CA PHE A 115 12.78 3.04 7.41
C PHE A 115 12.96 3.56 8.83
N SER A 116 12.97 4.89 8.94
CA SER A 116 12.93 5.62 10.19
C SER A 116 11.70 6.52 10.25
N TRP A 117 11.43 7.11 11.38
CA TRP A 117 10.30 8.03 11.55
C TRP A 117 10.34 9.24 10.61
N VAL A 118 11.53 9.66 10.16
CA VAL A 118 11.72 10.75 9.20
C VAL A 118 11.06 10.45 7.85
N CYS A 119 10.96 9.18 7.47
CA CYS A 119 10.32 8.75 6.23
C CYS A 119 8.81 9.05 6.16
N GLY A 120 8.18 9.37 7.30
CA GLY A 120 6.77 9.76 7.35
C GLY A 120 6.43 10.92 6.41
N GLY A 121 7.32 11.92 6.31
CA GLY A 121 7.17 13.04 5.38
C GLY A 121 7.17 12.60 3.90
N SER A 122 8.01 11.65 3.53
CA SER A 122 8.07 11.10 2.17
C SER A 122 6.81 10.33 1.79
N PHE A 123 6.26 9.53 2.70
CA PHE A 123 4.98 8.86 2.47
C PHE A 123 3.82 9.84 2.29
N ARG A 124 3.79 10.93 3.07
CA ARG A 124 2.80 11.98 2.90
C ARG A 124 2.90 12.66 1.53
N LYS A 125 4.12 12.88 1.01
CA LYS A 125 4.31 13.42 -0.36
C LYS A 125 3.70 12.50 -1.42
N ILE A 126 3.83 11.17 -1.26
CA ILE A 126 3.21 10.21 -2.19
C ILE A 126 1.68 10.35 -2.15
N LEU A 127 1.07 10.31 -0.97
CA LEU A 127 -0.38 10.41 -0.83
C LEU A 127 -0.91 11.69 -1.47
N ARG A 128 -0.25 12.82 -1.20
CA ARG A 128 -0.63 14.13 -1.78
C ARG A 128 -0.45 14.16 -3.30
N LYS A 129 0.64 13.61 -3.85
CA LYS A 129 0.83 13.54 -5.31
C LYS A 129 -0.26 12.70 -5.96
N MET A 130 -0.62 11.57 -5.38
CA MET A 130 -1.73 10.73 -5.86
C MET A 130 -3.08 11.44 -5.75
N PHE A 131 -3.28 12.23 -4.71
CA PHE A 131 -4.48 13.06 -4.54
C PHE A 131 -4.58 14.12 -5.62
N ILE A 132 -3.52 14.89 -5.85
CA ILE A 132 -3.47 15.92 -6.90
C ILE A 132 -3.69 15.32 -8.29
N TRP A 133 -3.02 14.19 -8.59
CA TRP A 133 -3.25 13.48 -9.85
C TRP A 133 -4.74 13.16 -10.05
N ARG A 134 -5.41 12.72 -9.00
CA ARG A 134 -6.85 12.43 -9.04
C ARG A 134 -7.70 13.70 -9.20
N LEU A 135 -7.37 14.80 -8.51
CA LEU A 135 -8.07 16.08 -8.67
C LEU A 135 -8.00 16.57 -10.11
N ARG A 136 -6.85 16.43 -10.78
CA ARG A 136 -6.68 16.79 -12.18
C ARG A 136 -7.58 15.97 -13.12
N LEU A 137 -7.82 14.71 -12.80
CA LEU A 137 -8.71 13.84 -13.59
C LEU A 137 -10.19 14.13 -13.32
N GLU A 138 -10.58 14.26 -12.06
CA GLU A 138 -11.98 14.39 -11.66
C GLU A 138 -12.51 15.83 -11.76
N LYS A 139 -11.63 16.83 -11.69
CA LYS A 139 -11.93 18.28 -11.74
C LYS A 139 -13.17 18.69 -10.92
N PRO A 140 -13.21 18.38 -9.61
CA PRO A 140 -14.36 18.67 -8.78
C PRO A 140 -14.50 20.16 -8.52
N ASP A 141 -15.73 20.70 -8.52
CA ASP A 141 -16.02 22.08 -8.14
C ASP A 141 -15.79 22.34 -6.65
N VAL A 142 -16.03 21.32 -5.82
CA VAL A 142 -15.86 21.37 -4.35
C VAL A 142 -15.05 20.18 -3.87
N ILE A 143 -14.14 20.43 -2.94
CA ILE A 143 -13.31 19.41 -2.31
C ILE A 143 -13.69 19.32 -0.83
N ASP A 144 -14.51 18.33 -0.48
CA ASP A 144 -14.88 18.02 0.90
C ASP A 144 -13.85 17.08 1.53
N LEU A 145 -13.13 17.55 2.54
CA LEU A 145 -12.15 16.76 3.26
C LEU A 145 -12.68 16.36 4.65
N THR A 146 -12.76 15.05 4.88
CA THR A 146 -13.04 14.51 6.21
C THR A 146 -11.72 14.24 6.93
N LEU A 147 -11.64 14.65 8.20
CA LEU A 147 -10.51 14.38 9.07
C LEU A 147 -10.93 13.38 10.14
N ASP A 148 -10.20 12.29 10.26
CA ASP A 148 -10.50 11.25 11.23
C ASP A 148 -9.24 10.64 11.84
N THR A 149 -9.41 10.08 13.04
CA THR A 149 -8.37 9.33 13.74
C THR A 149 -8.81 7.90 13.93
N MET A 150 -8.00 6.97 13.49
CA MET A 150 -8.24 5.55 13.65
C MET A 150 -7.35 4.98 14.76
N VAL A 151 -7.92 4.21 15.68
CA VAL A 151 -7.13 3.43 16.64
C VAL A 151 -6.60 2.18 15.94
N MET A 152 -5.29 2.06 15.85
CA MET A 152 -4.60 0.84 15.42
C MET A 152 -4.18 0.10 16.69
N ASP A 153 -4.98 -0.91 17.05
CA ASP A 153 -4.70 -1.77 18.20
C ASP A 153 -3.40 -2.54 18.00
N ASN A 154 -2.59 -2.55 19.03
CA ASN A 154 -1.32 -3.25 19.08
C ASN A 154 -1.02 -3.69 20.53
N ASP A 155 -2.05 -4.07 21.26
CA ASP A 155 -2.00 -4.36 22.71
C ASP A 155 -1.08 -5.55 23.00
N GLU A 156 -1.04 -6.52 22.11
CA GLU A 156 -0.17 -7.70 22.22
C GLU A 156 1.33 -7.41 21.97
N ALA A 157 1.68 -6.19 21.59
CA ALA A 157 3.07 -5.85 21.26
C ALA A 157 3.87 -5.44 22.49
N HIS A 158 4.75 -6.31 22.96
CA HIS A 158 5.54 -6.09 24.17
C HIS A 158 6.66 -5.05 24.05
N LYS A 159 7.19 -4.79 22.86
CA LYS A 159 8.37 -3.90 22.67
C LYS A 159 8.31 -3.15 21.34
N ARG A 160 7.26 -2.36 21.09
CA ARG A 160 7.20 -1.53 19.88
C ARG A 160 7.31 -0.05 20.22
N TYR A 161 8.24 0.64 19.57
CA TYR A 161 8.42 2.07 19.73
C TYR A 161 7.16 2.84 19.31
N GLY A 162 6.73 3.79 20.15
CA GLY A 162 5.59 4.64 19.86
C GLY A 162 4.22 4.05 20.22
N VAL A 163 4.16 2.78 20.62
CA VAL A 163 2.93 2.17 21.17
C VAL A 163 2.61 2.82 22.51
N GLN A 164 1.40 3.37 22.64
CA GLN A 164 0.93 4.10 23.80
C GLN A 164 -0.54 3.77 24.06
N PRO A 165 -1.05 3.94 25.30
CA PRO A 165 -2.48 3.82 25.56
C PRO A 165 -3.29 4.78 24.65
N THR A 166 -4.38 4.26 24.09
CA THR A 166 -5.34 5.02 23.28
C THR A 166 -6.58 5.37 24.09
N TYR A 167 -7.46 6.21 23.56
CA TYR A 167 -8.75 6.51 24.20
C TYR A 167 -9.66 5.27 24.32
N LYS A 168 -9.44 4.23 23.52
CA LYS A 168 -10.16 2.95 23.61
C LYS A 168 -9.59 2.01 24.69
N LYS A 169 -8.69 2.49 25.55
CA LYS A 169 -8.03 1.74 26.63
C LYS A 169 -7.17 0.55 26.16
N VAL A 170 -6.85 0.47 24.88
CA VAL A 170 -5.88 -0.48 24.32
C VAL A 170 -4.57 0.25 23.97
N LYS A 171 -3.44 -0.47 24.01
CA LYS A 171 -2.16 0.08 23.56
C LYS A 171 -2.08 0.05 22.04
N GLY A 172 -1.62 1.13 21.43
CA GLY A 172 -1.53 1.17 19.97
C GLY A 172 -1.06 2.51 19.44
N PHE A 173 -1.46 2.78 18.22
CA PHE A 173 -1.22 4.02 17.51
C PHE A 173 -2.54 4.71 17.18
N GLN A 174 -2.46 6.02 16.95
CA GLN A 174 -3.64 6.82 16.60
C GLN A 174 -3.30 7.78 15.46
N PRO A 175 -3.11 7.26 14.23
CA PRO A 175 -2.87 8.09 13.07
C PRO A 175 -4.05 9.02 12.80
N LEU A 176 -3.72 10.23 12.29
CA LEU A 176 -4.69 11.18 11.76
C LEU A 176 -4.72 11.03 10.24
N HIS A 177 -5.90 10.90 9.67
CA HIS A 177 -6.12 10.79 8.24
C HIS A 177 -6.91 11.99 7.70
N ALA A 178 -6.55 12.49 6.53
CA ALA A 178 -7.42 13.28 5.69
C ALA A 178 -7.99 12.38 4.60
N ILE A 179 -9.30 12.42 4.42
CA ILE A 179 -10.05 11.51 3.55
C ILE A 179 -10.86 12.34 2.55
N TRP A 180 -10.79 11.96 1.28
CA TRP A 180 -11.59 12.51 0.21
C TRP A 180 -12.26 11.38 -0.57
N LYS A 181 -13.60 11.44 -0.69
CA LYS A 181 -14.38 10.39 -1.38
C LYS A 181 -13.99 8.97 -0.95
N GLY A 182 -13.84 8.74 0.37
CA GLY A 182 -13.48 7.45 0.94
C GLY A 182 -12.01 7.02 0.75
N LYS A 183 -11.14 7.90 0.29
CA LYS A 183 -9.71 7.60 0.08
C LYS A 183 -8.82 8.47 0.95
N ILE A 184 -7.83 7.86 1.58
CA ILE A 184 -6.82 8.58 2.36
C ILE A 184 -5.96 9.40 1.39
N VAL A 185 -5.96 10.73 1.58
CA VAL A 185 -5.20 11.68 0.75
C VAL A 185 -4.00 12.27 1.49
N ASP A 186 -4.00 12.22 2.81
CA ASP A 186 -2.86 12.51 3.66
C ASP A 186 -2.98 11.75 4.98
N ALA A 187 -1.87 11.43 5.62
CA ALA A 187 -1.85 10.72 6.89
C ALA A 187 -0.67 11.15 7.75
N VAL A 188 -0.92 11.43 9.03
CA VAL A 188 0.14 11.64 10.03
C VAL A 188 0.10 10.49 11.03
N PHE A 189 1.17 9.69 11.03
CA PHE A 189 1.31 8.57 11.96
C PHE A 189 1.70 9.08 13.35
N ARG A 190 0.96 8.67 14.38
CA ARG A 190 1.10 9.19 15.75
C ARG A 190 0.96 8.06 16.79
N GLY A 191 1.60 8.25 17.95
CA GLY A 191 1.41 7.38 19.10
C GLY A 191 -0.02 7.46 19.69
N GLY A 192 -0.42 6.45 20.45
CA GLY A 192 -1.79 6.27 20.95
C GLY A 192 -2.32 7.38 21.85
N LYS A 193 -1.46 8.09 22.59
CA LYS A 193 -1.85 9.20 23.48
C LYS A 193 -2.26 10.50 22.75
N LYS A 194 -2.15 10.53 21.41
CA LYS A 194 -2.40 11.74 20.63
C LYS A 194 -3.88 11.83 20.23
N HIS A 195 -4.65 12.69 20.91
CA HIS A 195 -6.03 12.99 20.50
C HIS A 195 -6.08 13.67 19.12
N SER A 196 -7.26 13.81 18.52
CA SER A 196 -7.43 14.29 17.14
C SER A 196 -6.67 15.58 16.82
N ASN A 197 -6.74 16.60 17.66
CA ASN A 197 -6.04 17.88 17.45
C ASN A 197 -4.77 18.06 18.28
N TYR A 198 -4.11 16.99 18.69
CA TYR A 198 -2.88 17.11 19.46
C TYR A 198 -1.79 17.89 18.71
N GLY A 199 -1.23 18.91 19.36
CA GLY A 199 -0.13 19.71 18.81
C GLY A 199 -0.48 20.44 17.50
N ASN A 200 -1.74 20.86 17.33
CA ASN A 200 -2.23 21.50 16.12
C ASN A 200 -2.05 20.67 14.84
N THR A 201 -1.93 19.35 14.97
CA THR A 201 -1.66 18.46 13.83
C THR A 201 -2.73 18.58 12.75
N VAL A 202 -4.01 18.73 13.14
CA VAL A 202 -5.14 18.94 12.21
C VAL A 202 -4.94 20.22 11.41
N VAL A 203 -4.70 21.34 12.11
CA VAL A 203 -4.52 22.66 11.49
C VAL A 203 -3.35 22.66 10.52
N ASN A 204 -2.22 22.07 10.93
CA ASN A 204 -1.03 21.99 10.09
C ASN A 204 -1.28 21.11 8.85
N MET A 205 -1.90 19.95 9.00
CA MET A 205 -2.27 19.08 7.89
C MET A 205 -3.16 19.81 6.88
N MET A 206 -4.20 20.49 7.36
CA MET A 206 -5.13 21.22 6.50
C MET A 206 -4.45 22.40 5.79
N ARG A 207 -3.61 23.16 6.49
CA ARG A 207 -2.83 24.24 5.88
C ARG A 207 -1.96 23.71 4.73
N GLU A 208 -1.25 22.62 4.95
CA GLU A 208 -0.39 22.01 3.96
C GLU A 208 -1.19 21.46 2.76
N LEU A 209 -2.32 20.81 3.00
CA LEU A 209 -3.20 20.32 1.93
C LEU A 209 -3.78 21.46 1.09
N VAL A 210 -4.30 22.51 1.73
CA VAL A 210 -4.83 23.70 1.03
C VAL A 210 -3.73 24.37 0.19
N GLN A 211 -2.51 24.48 0.72
CA GLN A 211 -1.39 25.03 -0.05
C GLN A 211 -1.04 24.19 -1.28
N VAL A 212 -1.10 22.87 -1.16
CA VAL A 212 -0.83 21.96 -2.30
C VAL A 212 -1.95 22.05 -3.33
N ILE A 213 -3.22 22.06 -2.90
CA ILE A 213 -4.37 22.18 -3.81
C ILE A 213 -4.39 23.51 -4.58
N ARG A 214 -4.07 24.62 -3.90
CA ARG A 214 -4.08 25.96 -4.51
C ARG A 214 -2.95 26.20 -5.53
N LYS A 215 -1.96 25.34 -5.59
CA LYS A 215 -0.86 25.42 -6.56
C LYS A 215 -1.18 24.71 -7.88
N GLU A 216 -2.28 24.01 -7.93
CA GLU A 216 -2.74 23.20 -9.08
C GLU A 216 -3.88 23.86 -9.83
#